data_90a157ad0f1cac1688c0b43148efd6e4
#
_entry.id   90a157ad0f1cac1688c0b43148efd6e4
#
_cell.length_a   1.000
_cell.length_b   1.000
_cell.length_c   1.000
_cell.angle_alpha   90.00
_cell.angle_beta   90.00
_cell.angle_gamma   90.00
#
_symmetry.space_group_name_H-M   'P 1'
#
loop_
_entity.id
_entity.type
_entity.pdbx_description
1 polymer ?
#
loop_
_entity_poly.entity_id
_entity_poly.type
_entity_poly.pdbx_seq_one_letter_code
_entity_poly.pdbx_strand_id
1 'polypeptide(L)'
;RDKRQELNNPEGHGNCFGLLMVQFWINNSLINGEKTMKTIITNFNRSLGNGKAMGKSFKDAIDHVIAERDTTVIVKLLNACKSKGDTQAERAIRVTFAAIFDGSKVTTTTTGGIAIKIKDATLSNAAVDTLAKLVGDETSMRGSNWAKAFAGEKGEAELDYIKQATNLLKRGYDPVALIAAIQQQAKQAA
;
A
#
# COMPACT_ATOMS: atom_id res chain seq x y z
N ARG A 1 57.64 -25.77 24.65
CA ARG A 1 56.78 -24.66 25.19
C ARG A 1 55.75 -24.32 24.15
N ASP A 2 54.59 -24.94 24.31
CA ASP A 2 53.36 -24.74 23.49
C ASP A 2 52.76 -23.40 23.78
N LYS A 3 52.42 -22.67 22.74
CA LYS A 3 51.42 -21.60 22.78
C LYS A 3 50.29 -21.98 21.84
N ARG A 4 49.18 -22.47 22.42
CA ARG A 4 47.90 -22.59 21.75
C ARG A 4 47.31 -21.20 21.57
N GLN A 5 47.07 -20.79 20.34
CA GLN A 5 46.23 -19.66 20.03
C GLN A 5 44.76 -20.15 19.94
N GLU A 6 43.93 -19.64 20.83
CA GLU A 6 42.49 -19.76 20.77
C GLU A 6 41.97 -18.85 19.66
N LEU A 7 41.40 -19.44 18.63
CA LEU A 7 40.58 -18.75 17.62
C LEU A 7 39.18 -18.60 18.16
N ASN A 8 38.86 -17.43 18.68
CA ASN A 8 37.51 -16.99 18.93
C ASN A 8 36.89 -16.61 17.57
N ASN A 9 35.92 -17.38 17.14
CA ASN A 9 35.10 -17.09 15.97
C ASN A 9 33.68 -16.71 16.46
N PRO A 10 33.26 -15.43 16.42
CA PRO A 10 31.88 -15.04 16.69
C PRO A 10 31.17 -14.77 15.35
N GLU A 11 30.86 -15.79 14.60
CA GLU A 11 30.02 -15.63 13.40
C GLU A 11 28.86 -16.62 13.44
N GLY A 12 27.62 -16.11 13.32
CA GLY A 12 26.56 -16.90 12.78
C GLY A 12 25.22 -16.96 13.52
N HIS A 13 24.68 -15.87 14.00
CA HIS A 13 23.28 -15.89 14.48
C HIS A 13 22.35 -14.88 13.77
N GLY A 14 22.61 -14.54 12.50
CA GLY A 14 21.88 -13.48 11.79
C GLY A 14 20.85 -13.92 10.75
N ASN A 15 20.80 -15.16 10.27
CA ASN A 15 20.03 -15.46 9.05
C ASN A 15 18.96 -16.58 9.15
N CYS A 16 18.77 -17.23 10.28
CA CYS A 16 17.78 -18.32 10.36
C CYS A 16 16.32 -17.86 10.47
N PHE A 17 16.05 -16.69 10.99
CA PHE A 17 14.68 -16.19 11.16
C PHE A 17 14.02 -15.79 9.83
N GLY A 18 14.76 -15.20 8.92
CA GLY A 18 14.27 -14.81 7.60
C GLY A 18 13.89 -16.01 6.72
N LEU A 19 14.70 -17.06 6.75
CA LEU A 19 14.44 -18.29 5.97
C LEU A 19 13.23 -19.05 6.51
N LEU A 20 13.04 -19.11 7.83
CA LEU A 20 11.89 -19.80 8.46
C LEU A 20 10.55 -19.10 8.13
N MET A 21 10.53 -17.77 8.08
CA MET A 21 9.32 -17.02 7.71
C MET A 21 8.95 -17.21 6.24
N VAL A 22 9.93 -17.22 5.33
CA VAL A 22 9.70 -17.49 3.90
C VAL A 22 9.20 -18.92 3.70
N GLN A 23 9.79 -19.90 4.41
CA GLN A 23 9.36 -21.30 4.34
C GLN A 23 7.96 -21.50 4.92
N PHE A 24 7.61 -20.83 6.02
CA PHE A 24 6.27 -20.87 6.60
C PHE A 24 5.22 -20.26 5.65
N TRP A 25 5.59 -19.22 4.92
CA TRP A 25 4.73 -18.57 3.92
C TRP A 25 4.50 -19.45 2.69
N ILE A 26 5.56 -20.06 2.16
CA ILE A 26 5.49 -21.01 1.04
C ILE A 26 4.63 -22.22 1.41
N ASN A 27 4.77 -22.79 2.62
CA ASN A 27 3.98 -23.92 3.06
C ASN A 27 2.48 -23.56 3.27
N ASN A 28 2.15 -22.34 3.73
CA ASN A 28 0.75 -21.92 3.82
C ASN A 28 0.11 -21.66 2.44
N SER A 29 0.87 -21.24 1.44
CA SER A 29 0.38 -21.16 0.05
C SER A 29 0.07 -22.53 -0.55
N LEU A 30 0.86 -23.55 -0.23
CA LEU A 30 0.66 -24.92 -0.71
C LEU A 30 -0.53 -25.65 -0.05
N ILE A 31 -0.91 -25.27 1.17
CA ILE A 31 -2.05 -25.87 1.89
C ILE A 31 -3.40 -25.27 1.43
N ASN A 32 -3.41 -24.05 0.88
CA ASN A 32 -4.63 -23.34 0.46
C ASN A 32 -4.89 -23.43 -1.06
N GLY A 33 -4.68 -24.55 -1.70
CA GLY A 33 -4.95 -24.82 -3.11
C GLY A 33 -4.81 -23.59 -4.01
N GLU A 34 -3.82 -23.54 -4.87
CA GLU A 34 -3.51 -22.42 -5.78
C GLU A 34 -4.80 -21.82 -6.37
N LYS A 35 -5.23 -20.68 -5.82
CA LYS A 35 -6.34 -19.95 -6.40
C LYS A 35 -5.88 -19.39 -7.73
N THR A 36 -6.41 -19.92 -8.81
CA THR A 36 -6.12 -19.40 -10.15
C THR A 36 -6.52 -17.92 -10.25
N MET A 37 -5.80 -17.13 -11.04
CA MET A 37 -6.14 -15.73 -11.32
C MET A 37 -7.62 -15.56 -11.68
N LYS A 38 -8.20 -16.47 -12.45
CA LYS A 38 -9.61 -16.46 -12.84
C LYS A 38 -10.53 -16.54 -11.61
N THR A 39 -10.23 -17.41 -10.66
CA THR A 39 -11.01 -17.57 -9.42
C THR A 39 -10.93 -16.32 -8.56
N ILE A 40 -9.74 -15.73 -8.41
CA ILE A 40 -9.52 -14.49 -7.65
C ILE A 40 -10.36 -13.35 -8.24
N ILE A 41 -10.30 -13.14 -9.56
CA ILE A 41 -11.07 -12.08 -10.25
C ILE A 41 -12.57 -12.32 -10.11
N THR A 42 -13.02 -13.56 -10.24
CA THR A 42 -14.44 -13.91 -10.10
C THR A 42 -14.94 -13.61 -8.70
N ASN A 43 -14.18 -13.99 -7.65
CA ASN A 43 -14.52 -13.73 -6.25
C ASN A 43 -14.52 -12.23 -5.95
N PHE A 44 -13.54 -11.49 -6.46
CA PHE A 44 -13.51 -10.03 -6.32
C PHE A 44 -14.73 -9.37 -6.96
N ASN A 45 -15.06 -9.74 -8.20
CA ASN A 45 -16.24 -9.20 -8.91
C ASN A 45 -17.55 -9.48 -8.17
N ARG A 46 -17.69 -10.66 -7.56
CA ARG A 46 -18.86 -11.00 -6.71
C ARG A 46 -18.89 -10.21 -5.42
N SER A 47 -17.74 -9.82 -4.91
CA SER A 47 -17.60 -9.06 -3.66
C SER A 47 -17.74 -7.55 -3.84
N LEU A 48 -17.84 -7.04 -5.09
CA LEU A 48 -18.01 -5.61 -5.35
C LEU A 48 -19.21 -5.06 -4.58
N GLY A 49 -18.97 -4.00 -3.80
CA GLY A 49 -19.95 -3.45 -2.86
C GLY A 49 -19.86 -3.97 -1.43
N ASN A 50 -19.22 -5.12 -1.19
CA ASN A 50 -18.93 -5.64 0.15
C ASN A 50 -17.44 -5.47 0.49
N GLY A 51 -17.12 -4.39 1.19
CA GLY A 51 -15.74 -4.01 1.48
C GLY A 51 -14.91 -5.06 2.23
N LYS A 52 -15.52 -5.88 3.11
CA LYS A 52 -14.83 -6.97 3.82
C LYS A 52 -14.48 -8.12 2.87
N ALA A 53 -15.42 -8.57 2.06
CA ALA A 53 -15.20 -9.64 1.09
C ALA A 53 -14.22 -9.22 -0.01
N MET A 54 -14.26 -7.94 -0.43
CA MET A 54 -13.27 -7.36 -1.34
C MET A 54 -11.87 -7.43 -0.77
N GLY A 55 -11.69 -7.10 0.52
CA GLY A 55 -10.39 -7.19 1.20
C GLY A 55 -9.79 -8.59 1.16
N LYS A 56 -10.61 -9.62 1.42
CA LYS A 56 -10.17 -11.03 1.33
C LYS A 56 -9.73 -11.39 -0.10
N SER A 57 -10.53 -11.05 -1.12
CA SER A 57 -10.20 -11.33 -2.52
C SER A 57 -8.99 -10.53 -3.00
N PHE A 58 -8.79 -9.31 -2.48
CA PHE A 58 -7.62 -8.50 -2.80
C PHE A 58 -6.35 -9.09 -2.17
N LYS A 59 -6.43 -9.60 -0.93
CA LYS A 59 -5.31 -10.33 -0.32
C LYS A 59 -4.90 -11.53 -1.18
N ASP A 60 -5.85 -12.34 -1.63
CA ASP A 60 -5.57 -13.45 -2.54
C ASP A 60 -4.84 -12.97 -3.82
N ALA A 61 -5.21 -11.79 -4.34
CA ALA A 61 -4.55 -11.20 -5.50
C ALA A 61 -3.12 -10.75 -5.21
N ILE A 62 -2.85 -10.18 -4.03
CA ILE A 62 -1.49 -9.83 -3.59
C ILE A 62 -0.63 -11.09 -3.45
N ASP A 63 -1.17 -12.13 -2.82
CA ASP A 63 -0.47 -13.41 -2.66
C ASP A 63 -0.08 -14.00 -4.04
N HIS A 64 -0.99 -13.94 -5.01
CA HIS A 64 -0.72 -14.35 -6.39
C HIS A 64 0.40 -13.50 -7.05
N VAL A 65 0.38 -12.17 -6.88
CA VAL A 65 1.45 -11.30 -7.42
C VAL A 65 2.80 -11.60 -6.77
N ILE A 66 2.83 -11.90 -5.47
CA ILE A 66 4.07 -12.26 -4.77
C ILE A 66 4.63 -13.58 -5.32
N ALA A 67 3.79 -14.57 -5.55
CA ALA A 67 4.19 -15.90 -6.05
C ALA A 67 4.61 -15.86 -7.53
N GLU A 68 3.76 -15.30 -8.39
CA GLU A 68 3.88 -15.41 -9.84
C GLU A 68 4.52 -14.18 -10.51
N ARG A 69 4.67 -13.08 -9.78
CA ARG A 69 5.09 -11.76 -10.33
C ARG A 69 4.17 -11.23 -11.45
N ASP A 70 2.95 -11.79 -11.56
CA ASP A 70 1.94 -11.36 -12.52
C ASP A 70 1.01 -10.29 -11.94
N THR A 71 1.18 -9.05 -12.40
CA THR A 71 0.36 -7.90 -11.99
C THR A 71 -0.97 -7.79 -12.73
N THR A 72 -1.23 -8.66 -13.72
CA THR A 72 -2.45 -8.63 -14.53
C THR A 72 -3.70 -8.77 -13.67
N VAL A 73 -3.63 -9.56 -12.57
CA VAL A 73 -4.71 -9.70 -11.62
C VAL A 73 -5.10 -8.34 -11.02
N ILE A 74 -4.13 -7.54 -10.57
CA ILE A 74 -4.39 -6.22 -9.98
C ILE A 74 -4.99 -5.25 -11.00
N VAL A 75 -4.49 -5.26 -12.24
CA VAL A 75 -5.05 -4.45 -13.34
C VAL A 75 -6.53 -4.78 -13.54
N LYS A 76 -6.91 -6.06 -13.52
CA LYS A 76 -8.30 -6.49 -13.67
C LYS A 76 -9.18 -6.07 -12.49
N LEU A 77 -8.67 -6.13 -11.25
CA LEU A 77 -9.38 -5.64 -10.07
C LEU A 77 -9.63 -4.12 -10.16
N LEU A 78 -8.61 -3.34 -10.52
CA LEU A 78 -8.74 -1.90 -10.69
C LEU A 78 -9.75 -1.53 -11.79
N ASN A 79 -9.73 -2.24 -12.93
CA ASN A 79 -10.70 -2.05 -13.99
C ASN A 79 -12.12 -2.39 -13.53
N ALA A 80 -12.30 -3.43 -12.71
CA ALA A 80 -13.60 -3.78 -12.14
C ALA A 80 -14.13 -2.68 -11.21
N CYS A 81 -13.29 -2.11 -10.33
CA CYS A 81 -13.66 -0.96 -9.50
C CYS A 81 -14.05 0.25 -10.36
N LYS A 82 -13.25 0.57 -11.38
CA LYS A 82 -13.50 1.69 -12.29
C LYS A 82 -14.82 1.53 -13.05
N SER A 83 -15.12 0.33 -13.56
CA SER A 83 -16.37 0.05 -14.28
C SER A 83 -17.62 0.18 -13.40
N LYS A 84 -17.48 0.00 -12.08
CA LYS A 84 -18.55 0.15 -11.08
C LYS A 84 -18.57 1.52 -10.41
N GLY A 85 -17.64 2.42 -10.74
CA GLY A 85 -17.49 3.71 -10.07
C GLY A 85 -17.06 3.64 -8.61
N ASP A 86 -16.48 2.51 -8.17
CA ASP A 86 -16.02 2.32 -6.78
C ASP A 86 -14.63 2.95 -6.57
N THR A 87 -14.62 4.27 -6.49
CA THR A 87 -13.39 5.07 -6.34
C THR A 87 -12.68 4.82 -5.00
N GLN A 88 -13.43 4.45 -3.95
CA GLN A 88 -12.85 4.14 -2.64
C GLN A 88 -12.05 2.84 -2.68
N ALA A 89 -12.62 1.79 -3.26
CA ALA A 89 -11.92 0.52 -3.44
C ALA A 89 -10.73 0.66 -4.41
N GLU A 90 -10.90 1.39 -5.53
CA GLU A 90 -9.80 1.67 -6.44
C GLU A 90 -8.62 2.36 -5.72
N ARG A 91 -8.91 3.39 -4.91
CA ARG A 91 -7.90 4.08 -4.11
C ARG A 91 -7.22 3.14 -3.11
N ALA A 92 -7.99 2.31 -2.40
CA ALA A 92 -7.48 1.34 -1.44
C ALA A 92 -6.51 0.36 -2.11
N ILE A 93 -6.87 -0.21 -3.27
CA ILE A 93 -5.99 -1.10 -4.06
C ILE A 93 -4.69 -0.39 -4.41
N ARG A 94 -4.75 0.84 -4.95
CA ARG A 94 -3.54 1.58 -5.38
C ARG A 94 -2.60 1.87 -4.22
N VAL A 95 -3.12 2.36 -3.09
CA VAL A 95 -2.31 2.72 -1.92
C VAL A 95 -1.68 1.48 -1.30
N THR A 96 -2.46 0.42 -1.11
CA THR A 96 -1.97 -0.83 -0.53
C THR A 96 -0.93 -1.50 -1.43
N PHE A 97 -1.19 -1.56 -2.74
CA PHE A 97 -0.25 -2.14 -3.69
C PHE A 97 1.09 -1.39 -3.71
N ALA A 98 1.04 -0.04 -3.71
CA ALA A 98 2.24 0.78 -3.66
C ALA A 98 3.02 0.63 -2.34
N ALA A 99 2.34 0.42 -1.21
CA ALA A 99 2.98 0.18 0.07
C ALA A 99 3.64 -1.21 0.16
N ILE A 100 3.00 -2.24 -0.44
CA ILE A 100 3.54 -3.62 -0.44
C ILE A 100 4.72 -3.75 -1.42
N PHE A 101 4.62 -3.13 -2.59
CA PHE A 101 5.66 -3.15 -3.63
C PHE A 101 6.28 -1.75 -3.73
N ASP A 102 7.16 -1.42 -2.78
CA ASP A 102 7.83 -0.12 -2.75
C ASP A 102 8.65 0.11 -4.03
N GLY A 103 8.50 1.31 -4.61
CA GLY A 103 9.06 1.63 -5.92
C GLY A 103 8.17 1.20 -7.11
N SER A 104 7.03 0.52 -6.86
CA SER A 104 6.08 0.20 -7.92
C SER A 104 5.39 1.45 -8.47
N LYS A 105 4.98 1.39 -9.74
CA LYS A 105 4.24 2.49 -10.39
C LYS A 105 2.93 1.96 -10.98
N VAL A 106 1.81 2.50 -10.49
CA VAL A 106 0.48 2.26 -11.05
C VAL A 106 0.07 3.52 -11.81
N THR A 107 0.06 3.46 -13.13
CA THR A 107 -0.22 4.60 -14.01
C THR A 107 -1.50 4.37 -14.81
N THR A 108 -2.16 5.45 -15.18
CA THR A 108 -3.23 5.41 -16.19
C THR A 108 -2.61 5.78 -17.53
N THR A 109 -2.81 4.94 -18.53
CA THR A 109 -2.31 5.20 -19.91
C THR A 109 -3.15 6.30 -20.57
N THR A 110 -2.63 6.89 -21.64
CA THR A 110 -3.33 7.91 -22.44
C THR A 110 -4.66 7.40 -23.02
N THR A 111 -4.78 6.11 -23.24
CA THR A 111 -6.02 5.43 -23.67
C THR A 111 -6.97 5.09 -22.52
N GLY A 112 -6.67 5.53 -21.31
CA GLY A 112 -7.49 5.25 -20.11
C GLY A 112 -7.29 3.87 -19.50
N GLY A 113 -6.39 3.05 -20.01
CA GLY A 113 -6.00 1.76 -19.46
C GLY A 113 -5.13 1.92 -18.19
N ILE A 114 -4.95 0.84 -17.44
CA ILE A 114 -4.10 0.79 -16.24
C ILE A 114 -2.85 -0.01 -16.57
N ALA A 115 -1.68 0.55 -16.26
CA ALA A 115 -0.40 -0.13 -16.37
C ALA A 115 0.29 -0.18 -14.99
N ILE A 116 0.89 -1.31 -14.68
CA ILE A 116 1.61 -1.55 -13.42
C ILE A 116 3.03 -1.99 -13.74
N LYS A 117 4.02 -1.34 -13.09
CA LYS A 117 5.44 -1.71 -13.19
C LYS A 117 5.95 -2.06 -11.80
N ILE A 118 6.53 -3.27 -11.65
CA ILE A 118 7.12 -3.78 -10.40
C ILE A 118 8.57 -4.27 -10.57
N LYS A 119 9.20 -4.01 -11.73
CA LYS A 119 10.50 -4.60 -12.07
C LYS A 119 11.56 -4.37 -10.98
N ASP A 120 11.58 -3.15 -10.43
CA ASP A 120 12.56 -2.72 -9.43
C ASP A 120 11.92 -2.51 -8.04
N ALA A 121 10.71 -3.06 -7.84
CA ALA A 121 9.98 -2.88 -6.60
C ALA A 121 10.49 -3.82 -5.50
N THR A 122 10.65 -3.27 -4.29
CA THR A 122 10.99 -4.03 -3.08
C THR A 122 9.73 -4.46 -2.37
N LEU A 123 9.66 -5.73 -1.93
CA LEU A 123 8.55 -6.24 -1.14
C LEU A 123 8.66 -5.76 0.31
N SER A 124 7.64 -5.08 0.81
CA SER A 124 7.53 -4.65 2.21
C SER A 124 6.77 -5.69 3.03
N ASN A 125 7.47 -6.50 3.82
CA ASN A 125 6.86 -7.48 4.71
C ASN A 125 5.92 -6.82 5.74
N ALA A 126 6.29 -5.66 6.29
CA ALA A 126 5.44 -4.92 7.23
C ALA A 126 4.09 -4.50 6.61
N ALA A 127 4.09 -4.13 5.32
CA ALA A 127 2.84 -3.81 4.62
C ALA A 127 2.01 -5.08 4.32
N VAL A 128 2.65 -6.22 4.06
CA VAL A 128 1.97 -7.52 3.90
C VAL A 128 1.30 -7.94 5.22
N ASP A 129 2.01 -7.81 6.36
CA ASP A 129 1.46 -8.10 7.68
C ASP A 129 0.28 -7.16 8.03
N THR A 130 0.39 -5.88 7.68
CA THR A 130 -0.70 -4.91 7.83
C THR A 130 -1.92 -5.33 7.01
N LEU A 131 -1.75 -5.78 5.77
CA LEU A 131 -2.84 -6.30 4.94
C LEU A 131 -3.48 -7.53 5.59
N ALA A 132 -2.67 -8.48 6.06
CA ALA A 132 -3.16 -9.69 6.72
C ALA A 132 -3.99 -9.35 7.96
N LYS A 133 -3.54 -8.39 8.79
CA LYS A 133 -4.26 -7.89 9.96
C LYS A 133 -5.60 -7.26 9.57
N LEU A 134 -5.62 -6.33 8.61
CA LEU A 134 -6.86 -5.67 8.17
C LEU A 134 -7.91 -6.66 7.65
N VAL A 135 -7.46 -7.71 6.96
CA VAL A 135 -8.33 -8.79 6.47
C VAL A 135 -8.81 -9.67 7.64
N GLY A 136 -7.93 -9.99 8.60
CA GLY A 136 -8.27 -10.74 9.80
C GLY A 136 -9.29 -10.01 10.69
N ASP A 137 -9.12 -8.70 10.86
CA ASP A 137 -10.01 -7.81 11.60
C ASP A 137 -11.31 -7.48 10.81
N GLU A 138 -11.51 -8.06 9.65
CA GLU A 138 -12.64 -7.81 8.75
C GLU A 138 -12.85 -6.32 8.43
N THR A 139 -11.78 -5.53 8.39
CA THR A 139 -11.84 -4.11 8.07
C THR A 139 -12.32 -3.90 6.64
N SER A 140 -13.31 -3.02 6.46
CA SER A 140 -13.84 -2.74 5.13
C SER A 140 -12.84 -2.00 4.25
N MET A 141 -12.56 -2.56 3.08
CA MET A 141 -11.69 -1.96 2.07
C MET A 141 -12.22 -0.61 1.51
N ARG A 142 -13.52 -0.36 1.62
CA ARG A 142 -14.17 0.90 1.24
C ARG A 142 -14.11 1.96 2.33
N GLY A 143 -13.61 1.62 3.51
CA GLY A 143 -13.48 2.56 4.63
C GLY A 143 -12.18 3.37 4.57
N SER A 144 -12.21 4.58 5.17
CA SER A 144 -11.02 5.44 5.27
C SER A 144 -9.87 4.78 6.04
N ASN A 145 -10.17 3.88 6.99
CA ASN A 145 -9.18 3.22 7.82
C ASN A 145 -8.25 2.30 7.02
N TRP A 146 -8.75 1.67 5.96
CA TRP A 146 -7.92 0.85 5.09
C TRP A 146 -6.79 1.66 4.45
N ALA A 147 -7.14 2.74 3.75
CA ALA A 147 -6.15 3.59 3.10
C ALA A 147 -5.20 4.27 4.10
N LYS A 148 -5.69 4.64 5.30
CA LYS A 148 -4.87 5.23 6.36
C LYS A 148 -3.82 4.27 6.90
N ALA A 149 -4.12 2.98 7.02
CA ALA A 149 -3.19 1.97 7.52
C ALA A 149 -1.92 1.83 6.65
N PHE A 150 -2.03 2.17 5.35
CA PHE A 150 -0.91 2.11 4.40
C PHE A 150 -0.33 3.49 4.04
N ALA A 151 -0.96 4.59 4.50
CA ALA A 151 -0.50 5.93 4.14
C ALA A 151 0.83 6.32 4.82
N GLY A 152 1.37 5.45 5.71
CA GLY A 152 2.44 5.82 6.62
C GLY A 152 1.99 6.94 7.58
N GLU A 153 2.63 7.11 8.69
CA GLU A 153 2.55 8.39 9.39
C GLU A 153 3.06 9.42 8.38
N LYS A 154 2.15 10.21 7.82
CA LYS A 154 2.56 11.43 7.16
C LYS A 154 3.25 12.20 8.27
N GLY A 155 4.58 12.21 8.26
CA GLY A 155 5.29 13.24 8.98
C GLY A 155 4.56 14.52 8.68
N GLU A 156 4.28 15.35 9.68
CA GLU A 156 3.53 16.58 9.50
C GLU A 156 4.00 17.20 8.20
N ALA A 157 3.11 17.16 7.19
CA ALA A 157 3.50 17.59 5.86
C ALA A 157 3.89 19.04 6.06
N GLU A 158 5.19 19.32 5.89
CA GLU A 158 5.68 20.69 5.92
C GLU A 158 4.71 21.46 5.05
N LEU A 159 3.90 22.28 5.72
CA LEU A 159 2.79 22.97 5.07
C LEU A 159 3.44 23.82 3.98
N ASP A 160 3.25 23.46 2.72
CA ASP A 160 3.73 24.23 1.59
C ASP A 160 2.94 25.56 1.54
N TYR A 161 3.36 26.48 2.43
CA TYR A 161 2.74 27.79 2.57
C TYR A 161 2.75 28.57 1.25
N ILE A 162 3.77 28.34 0.39
CA ILE A 162 3.87 28.97 -0.93
C ILE A 162 2.75 28.46 -1.82
N LYS A 163 2.51 27.16 -1.84
CA LYS A 163 1.44 26.53 -2.62
C LYS A 163 0.06 26.94 -2.12
N GLN A 164 -0.13 27.03 -0.80
CA GLN A 164 -1.39 27.49 -0.22
C GLN A 164 -1.65 28.98 -0.54
N ALA A 165 -0.66 29.83 -0.35
CA ALA A 165 -0.76 31.26 -0.71
C ALA A 165 -1.06 31.44 -2.21
N THR A 166 -0.36 30.70 -3.08
CA THR A 166 -0.60 30.71 -4.55
C THR A 166 -2.04 30.30 -4.88
N ASN A 167 -2.58 29.29 -4.22
CA ASN A 167 -3.96 28.86 -4.43
C ASN A 167 -4.99 29.90 -3.97
N LEU A 168 -4.73 30.59 -2.87
CA LEU A 168 -5.59 31.67 -2.38
C LEU A 168 -5.59 32.86 -3.34
N LEU A 169 -4.40 33.26 -3.81
CA LEU A 169 -4.26 34.32 -4.81
C LEU A 169 -5.00 34.01 -6.12
N LYS A 170 -4.89 32.74 -6.60
CA LYS A 170 -5.64 32.28 -7.79
C LYS A 170 -7.16 32.30 -7.62
N ARG A 171 -7.65 32.22 -6.38
CA ARG A 171 -9.08 32.36 -6.04
C ARG A 171 -9.53 33.81 -5.85
N GLY A 172 -8.64 34.80 -6.07
CA GLY A 172 -8.95 36.19 -6.02
C GLY A 172 -8.90 36.82 -4.61
N TYR A 173 -8.27 36.13 -3.63
CA TYR A 173 -8.07 36.77 -2.31
C TYR A 173 -7.04 37.89 -2.41
N ASP A 174 -7.33 39.02 -1.81
CA ASP A 174 -6.40 40.14 -1.69
C ASP A 174 -5.21 39.77 -0.79
N PRO A 175 -3.96 39.83 -1.30
CA PRO A 175 -2.78 39.47 -0.52
C PRO A 175 -2.58 40.31 0.73
N VAL A 176 -2.92 41.60 0.68
CA VAL A 176 -2.76 42.51 1.82
C VAL A 176 -3.74 42.15 2.94
N ALA A 177 -5.00 41.91 2.60
CA ALA A 177 -6.02 41.47 3.55
C ALA A 177 -5.68 40.10 4.17
N LEU A 178 -5.13 39.17 3.37
CA LEU A 178 -4.72 37.85 3.84
C LEU A 178 -3.58 37.93 4.85
N ILE A 179 -2.54 38.74 4.58
CA ILE A 179 -1.43 38.96 5.50
C ILE A 179 -1.91 39.57 6.81
N ALA A 180 -2.78 40.59 6.75
CA ALA A 180 -3.35 41.25 7.93
C ALA A 180 -4.15 40.24 8.80
N ALA A 181 -4.96 39.39 8.18
CA ALA A 181 -5.73 38.37 8.89
C ALA A 181 -4.81 37.32 9.58
N ILE A 182 -3.75 36.86 8.91
CA ILE A 182 -2.76 35.93 9.49
C ILE A 182 -2.05 36.57 10.69
N GLN A 183 -1.63 37.83 10.58
CA GLN A 183 -0.97 38.55 11.67
C GLN A 183 -1.90 38.74 12.87
N GLN A 184 -3.19 39.03 12.64
CA GLN A 184 -4.19 39.15 13.69
C GLN A 184 -4.39 37.80 14.43
N GLN A 185 -4.49 36.70 13.71
CA GLN A 185 -4.62 35.35 14.30
C GLN A 185 -3.36 34.99 15.11
N ALA A 186 -2.17 35.27 14.61
CA ALA A 186 -0.92 35.01 15.33
C ALA A 186 -0.84 35.77 16.66
N LYS A 187 -1.36 37.01 16.72
CA LYS A 187 -1.43 37.81 17.97
C LYS A 187 -2.45 37.27 18.98
N GLN A 188 -3.48 36.54 18.53
CA GLN A 188 -4.49 35.94 19.40
C GLN A 188 -4.04 34.57 19.96
N ALA A 189 -3.09 33.91 19.29
CA ALA A 189 -2.57 32.61 19.67
C ALA A 189 -1.33 32.69 20.58
N ALA A 190 -0.73 33.86 20.74
CA ALA A 190 0.42 34.11 21.62
C ALA A 190 -0.02 34.65 23.00
#